data_cf43cb2113b956eaa46e236efc704275
#
_entry.id   cf43cb2113b956eaa46e236efc704275
#
_cell.length_a   1.000
_cell.length_b   1.000
_cell.length_c   1.000
_cell.angle_alpha   90.00
_cell.angle_beta   90.00
_cell.angle_gamma   90.00
#
_symmetry.space_group_name_H-M   'P 1'
#
loop_
_entity.id
_entity.type
_entity.pdbx_description
1 polymer ?
#
loop_
_entity_poly.entity_id
_entity_poly.type
_entity_poly.pdbx_seq_one_letter_code
_entity_poly.pdbx_strand_id
1 'polypeptide(L)'
;FDQQMAERREANAEFASILDKLKRGKPVVLAASTHDGEEVLIAEAARKAGGVPLIVPRHAERRHAVVRELEAQGWQCVLRTDGEIPETLKDHVCYIADTTGELRDWTALADVAVIGKSFLADGGQNPAEAVACGVPVLTGPHMENFDALVQLLEGVDGIARCDENRLADVLKEMLDNPLLAHAQSSRAQVALKAHFGATARTIRMICIMLKIPV
;
A
#
# COMPACT_ATOMS: atom_id res chain seq x y z
N PHE A 1 3.23 11.96 13.47
CA PHE A 1 3.86 11.90 12.16
C PHE A 1 4.97 12.94 12.08
N ASP A 2 6.16 12.52 11.72
CA ASP A 2 7.30 13.40 11.54
C ASP A 2 7.43 13.83 10.08
N GLN A 3 7.97 15.03 9.88
CA GLN A 3 8.16 15.66 8.57
C GLN A 3 8.98 14.77 7.61
N GLN A 4 9.89 13.94 8.14
CA GLN A 4 10.70 12.99 7.35
C GLN A 4 9.88 11.88 6.65
N MET A 5 8.68 11.57 7.14
CA MET A 5 7.77 10.63 6.48
C MET A 5 7.02 11.25 5.29
N ALA A 6 6.98 12.57 5.21
CA ALA A 6 6.23 13.31 4.20
C ALA A 6 7.04 13.67 2.97
N GLU A 7 8.35 13.50 2.99
CA GLU A 7 9.19 13.74 1.83
C GLU A 7 8.98 12.62 0.82
N ARG A 8 8.42 12.98 -0.35
CA ARG A 8 8.33 12.08 -1.50
C ARG A 8 9.74 11.65 -1.86
N ARG A 9 10.09 10.38 -1.64
CA ARG A 9 11.33 9.83 -2.16
C ARG A 9 11.27 9.88 -3.68
N GLU A 10 12.38 10.28 -4.31
CA GLU A 10 12.58 9.99 -5.73
C GLU A 10 12.48 8.48 -5.93
N ALA A 11 11.76 8.09 -6.98
CA ALA A 11 11.58 6.68 -7.30
C ALA A 11 12.96 6.04 -7.49
N ASN A 12 13.23 4.97 -6.76
CA ASN A 12 14.47 4.23 -6.90
C ASN A 12 14.54 3.63 -8.31
N ALA A 13 15.59 3.96 -9.07
CA ALA A 13 15.73 3.55 -10.46
C ALA A 13 15.78 2.02 -10.64
N GLU A 14 16.33 1.28 -9.67
CA GLU A 14 16.33 -0.18 -9.68
C GLU A 14 14.90 -0.72 -9.60
N PHE A 15 14.11 -0.25 -8.63
CA PHE A 15 12.71 -0.67 -8.44
C PHE A 15 11.84 -0.30 -9.64
N ALA A 16 12.03 0.90 -10.19
CA ALA A 16 11.33 1.33 -11.39
C ALA A 16 11.63 0.41 -12.58
N SER A 17 12.89 0.03 -12.79
CA SER A 17 13.30 -0.91 -13.85
C SER A 17 12.67 -2.29 -13.68
N ILE A 18 12.57 -2.78 -12.44
CA ILE A 18 11.91 -4.05 -12.12
C ILE A 18 10.43 -3.98 -12.53
N LEU A 19 9.72 -2.94 -12.07
CA LEU A 19 8.29 -2.80 -12.35
C LEU A 19 8.02 -2.56 -13.84
N ASP A 20 8.87 -1.85 -14.57
CA ASP A 20 8.71 -1.64 -16.01
C ASP A 20 8.72 -2.95 -16.81
N LYS A 21 9.53 -3.91 -16.39
CA LYS A 21 9.56 -5.25 -16.98
C LYS A 21 8.29 -6.05 -16.65
N LEU A 22 7.79 -5.92 -15.41
CA LEU A 22 6.64 -6.67 -14.91
C LEU A 22 5.30 -6.13 -15.41
N LYS A 23 5.12 -4.81 -15.35
CA LYS A 23 3.81 -4.18 -15.61
C LYS A 23 3.39 -4.18 -17.07
N ARG A 24 4.33 -4.20 -18.03
CA ARG A 24 4.04 -4.22 -19.48
C ARG A 24 2.99 -3.18 -19.88
N GLY A 25 3.10 -1.97 -19.33
CA GLY A 25 2.15 -0.89 -19.58
C GLY A 25 0.86 -0.94 -18.75
N LYS A 26 0.66 -1.95 -17.89
CA LYS A 26 -0.47 -2.03 -16.96
C LYS A 26 -0.19 -1.24 -15.68
N PRO A 27 -1.21 -0.74 -14.98
CA PRO A 27 -1.04 -0.10 -13.68
C PRO A 27 -0.60 -1.12 -12.60
N VAL A 28 0.12 -0.62 -11.60
CA VAL A 28 0.62 -1.40 -10.47
C VAL A 28 -0.29 -1.23 -9.26
N VAL A 29 -0.81 -2.34 -8.75
CA VAL A 29 -1.59 -2.39 -7.50
C VAL A 29 -0.70 -2.95 -6.40
N LEU A 30 -0.32 -2.10 -5.46
CA LEU A 30 0.44 -2.49 -4.27
C LEU A 30 -0.50 -3.08 -3.22
N ALA A 31 -0.22 -4.32 -2.79
CA ALA A 31 -0.80 -4.92 -1.60
C ALA A 31 0.16 -4.72 -0.42
N ALA A 32 -0.11 -3.70 0.41
CA ALA A 32 0.82 -3.19 1.42
C ALA A 32 0.66 -3.88 2.77
N SER A 33 1.67 -4.60 3.23
CA SER A 33 1.71 -5.27 4.54
C SER A 33 0.59 -6.29 4.74
N THR A 34 0.45 -7.20 3.79
CA THR A 34 -0.60 -8.22 3.75
C THR A 34 -0.46 -9.28 4.85
N HIS A 35 -1.59 -9.87 5.19
CA HIS A 35 -1.74 -11.01 6.10
C HIS A 35 -2.37 -12.21 5.37
N ASP A 36 -2.47 -13.36 6.07
CA ASP A 36 -2.89 -14.65 5.54
C ASP A 36 -4.15 -14.56 4.67
N GLY A 37 -4.06 -15.02 3.42
CA GLY A 37 -5.14 -15.07 2.45
C GLY A 37 -5.40 -13.76 1.69
N GLU A 38 -4.98 -12.62 2.20
CA GLU A 38 -5.18 -11.33 1.52
C GLU A 38 -4.36 -11.21 0.24
N GLU A 39 -3.22 -11.90 0.17
CA GLU A 39 -2.35 -11.90 -1.00
C GLU A 39 -3.10 -12.42 -2.24
N VAL A 40 -3.81 -13.52 -2.09
CA VAL A 40 -4.63 -14.10 -3.17
C VAL A 40 -5.82 -13.20 -3.49
N LEU A 41 -6.53 -12.72 -2.46
CA LEU A 41 -7.68 -11.83 -2.63
C LEU A 41 -7.31 -10.58 -3.42
N ILE A 42 -6.23 -9.89 -3.02
CA ILE A 42 -5.83 -8.63 -3.64
C ILE A 42 -5.22 -8.87 -5.03
N ALA A 43 -4.44 -9.95 -5.22
CA ALA A 43 -3.90 -10.30 -6.54
C ALA A 43 -5.02 -10.56 -7.56
N GLU A 44 -6.05 -11.33 -7.19
CA GLU A 44 -7.20 -11.59 -8.05
C GLU A 44 -8.01 -10.32 -8.35
N ALA A 45 -8.20 -9.45 -7.35
CA ALA A 45 -8.88 -8.18 -7.54
C ALA A 45 -8.09 -7.24 -8.48
N ALA A 46 -6.77 -7.14 -8.29
CA ALA A 46 -5.88 -6.36 -9.15
C ALA A 46 -5.94 -6.85 -10.61
N ARG A 47 -5.89 -8.17 -10.83
CA ARG A 47 -6.01 -8.78 -12.15
C ARG A 47 -7.34 -8.45 -12.82
N LYS A 48 -8.45 -8.60 -12.09
CA LYS A 48 -9.80 -8.27 -12.59
C LYS A 48 -9.94 -6.79 -12.94
N ALA A 49 -9.25 -5.92 -12.18
CA ALA A 49 -9.19 -4.49 -12.45
C ALA A 49 -8.23 -4.10 -13.59
N GLY A 50 -7.48 -5.05 -14.16
CA GLY A 50 -6.52 -4.81 -15.24
C GLY A 50 -5.13 -4.38 -14.79
N GLY A 51 -4.84 -4.43 -13.49
CA GLY A 51 -3.54 -4.11 -12.91
C GLY A 51 -2.63 -5.32 -12.71
N VAL A 52 -1.38 -5.03 -12.36
CA VAL A 52 -0.36 -6.02 -11.94
C VAL A 52 -0.19 -5.95 -10.43
N PRO A 53 -0.36 -7.07 -9.69
CA PRO A 53 -0.17 -7.09 -8.26
C PRO A 53 1.31 -7.06 -7.88
N LEU A 54 1.63 -6.16 -6.96
CA LEU A 54 2.89 -6.06 -6.23
C LEU A 54 2.57 -6.34 -4.75
N ILE A 55 2.98 -7.48 -4.25
CA ILE A 55 2.67 -7.93 -2.89
C ILE A 55 3.85 -7.63 -1.96
N VAL A 56 3.58 -6.96 -0.86
CA VAL A 56 4.53 -6.76 0.23
C VAL A 56 3.94 -7.39 1.50
N PRO A 57 4.32 -8.64 1.82
CA PRO A 57 3.84 -9.30 3.03
C PRO A 57 4.30 -8.54 4.28
N ARG A 58 3.48 -8.50 5.33
CA ARG A 58 3.86 -7.88 6.62
C ARG A 58 5.12 -8.51 7.20
N HIS A 59 5.30 -9.80 6.97
CA HIS A 59 6.40 -10.61 7.45
C HIS A 59 7.06 -11.32 6.26
N ALA A 60 8.29 -10.94 5.94
CA ALA A 60 9.04 -11.46 4.79
C ALA A 60 9.27 -12.99 4.86
N GLU A 61 9.35 -13.54 6.07
CA GLU A 61 9.47 -15.00 6.31
C GLU A 61 8.27 -15.79 5.81
N ARG A 62 7.12 -15.17 5.60
CA ARG A 62 5.92 -15.82 5.00
C ARG A 62 6.05 -16.08 3.51
N ARG A 63 7.09 -15.58 2.84
CA ARG A 63 7.24 -15.64 1.37
C ARG A 63 6.90 -17.01 0.76
N HIS A 64 7.36 -18.12 1.38
CA HIS A 64 7.10 -19.46 0.85
C HIS A 64 5.63 -19.90 0.98
N ALA A 65 4.92 -19.45 2.01
CA ALA A 65 3.49 -19.68 2.15
C ALA A 65 2.72 -18.88 1.09
N VAL A 66 3.03 -17.59 0.96
CA VAL A 66 2.44 -16.68 -0.03
C VAL A 66 2.62 -17.21 -1.46
N VAL A 67 3.85 -17.65 -1.80
CA VAL A 67 4.13 -18.24 -3.13
C VAL A 67 3.26 -19.48 -3.37
N ARG A 68 3.23 -20.43 -2.40
CA ARG A 68 2.42 -21.65 -2.56
C ARG A 68 0.94 -21.36 -2.78
N GLU A 69 0.38 -20.42 -2.03
CA GLU A 69 -1.04 -20.04 -2.13
C GLU A 69 -1.36 -19.40 -3.49
N LEU A 70 -0.52 -18.50 -3.95
CA LEU A 70 -0.67 -17.86 -5.26
C LEU A 70 -0.47 -18.85 -6.42
N GLU A 71 0.57 -19.70 -6.36
CA GLU A 71 0.83 -20.72 -7.37
C GLU A 71 -0.30 -21.76 -7.47
N ALA A 72 -0.94 -22.11 -6.35
CA ALA A 72 -2.12 -22.98 -6.32
C ALA A 72 -3.31 -22.37 -7.09
N GLN A 73 -3.35 -21.02 -7.23
CA GLN A 73 -4.33 -20.29 -8.06
C GLN A 73 -3.82 -20.00 -9.48
N GLY A 74 -2.67 -20.58 -9.87
CA GLY A 74 -2.13 -20.46 -11.23
C GLY A 74 -1.26 -19.21 -11.47
N TRP A 75 -0.90 -18.47 -10.42
CA TRP A 75 0.00 -17.30 -10.56
C TRP A 75 1.43 -17.74 -10.82
N GLN A 76 2.15 -16.95 -11.62
CA GLN A 76 3.61 -16.97 -11.68
C GLN A 76 4.14 -15.97 -10.66
N CYS A 77 4.78 -16.47 -9.62
CA CYS A 77 5.38 -15.63 -8.59
C CYS A 77 6.82 -15.27 -8.97
N VAL A 78 7.18 -14.00 -8.81
CA VAL A 78 8.55 -13.50 -8.94
C VAL A 78 8.93 -12.85 -7.61
N LEU A 79 9.92 -13.42 -6.93
CA LEU A 79 10.38 -12.92 -5.64
C LEU A 79 11.45 -11.83 -5.83
N ARG A 80 11.44 -10.83 -4.97
CA ARG A 80 12.48 -9.79 -4.93
C ARG A 80 13.86 -10.40 -4.67
N THR A 81 13.91 -11.42 -3.81
CA THR A 81 15.16 -12.11 -3.47
C THR A 81 15.72 -13.01 -4.58
N ASP A 82 14.94 -13.37 -5.60
CA ASP A 82 15.44 -14.12 -6.76
C ASP A 82 16.39 -13.26 -7.64
N GLY A 83 16.28 -11.93 -7.52
CA GLY A 83 17.18 -10.96 -8.18
C GLY A 83 16.93 -10.76 -9.66
N GLU A 84 16.35 -11.72 -10.37
CA GLU A 84 16.12 -11.66 -11.81
C GLU A 84 14.64 -11.81 -12.15
N ILE A 85 14.19 -11.04 -13.13
CA ILE A 85 12.86 -11.20 -13.70
C ILE A 85 12.96 -12.15 -14.90
N PRO A 86 12.14 -13.22 -14.94
CA PRO A 86 12.13 -14.14 -16.05
C PRO A 86 11.88 -13.42 -17.40
N GLU A 87 12.60 -13.81 -18.45
CA GLU A 87 12.40 -13.25 -19.80
C GLU A 87 10.97 -13.46 -20.30
N THR A 88 10.36 -14.59 -19.90
CA THR A 88 8.98 -14.93 -20.26
C THR A 88 8.10 -14.86 -19.04
N LEU A 89 7.17 -13.91 -19.03
CA LEU A 89 6.16 -13.76 -18.00
C LEU A 89 4.81 -14.25 -18.49
N LYS A 90 4.11 -14.99 -17.64
CA LYS A 90 2.71 -15.37 -17.87
C LYS A 90 1.78 -14.15 -17.77
N ASP A 91 0.55 -14.30 -18.21
CA ASP A 91 -0.48 -13.25 -18.06
C ASP A 91 -0.83 -13.00 -16.59
N HIS A 92 -0.79 -14.06 -15.78
CA HIS A 92 -0.99 -14.01 -14.34
C HIS A 92 0.38 -14.02 -13.64
N VAL A 93 1.05 -12.88 -13.65
CA VAL A 93 2.29 -12.65 -12.90
C VAL A 93 2.03 -11.80 -11.68
N CYS A 94 2.66 -12.16 -10.56
CA CYS A 94 2.66 -11.43 -9.30
C CYS A 94 4.10 -11.21 -8.85
N TYR A 95 4.44 -9.99 -8.49
CA TYR A 95 5.73 -9.70 -7.86
C TYR A 95 5.58 -9.66 -6.34
N ILE A 96 6.47 -10.33 -5.64
CA ILE A 96 6.48 -10.42 -4.18
C ILE A 96 7.77 -9.76 -3.66
N ALA A 97 7.63 -8.63 -3.00
CA ALA A 97 8.73 -7.96 -2.32
C ALA A 97 8.91 -8.61 -0.92
N ASP A 98 9.66 -9.69 -0.90
CA ASP A 98 9.95 -10.51 0.28
C ASP A 98 11.17 -10.03 1.08
N THR A 99 11.41 -8.72 1.05
CA THR A 99 12.47 -8.03 1.76
C THR A 99 11.90 -7.09 2.83
N THR A 100 12.76 -6.65 3.75
CA THR A 100 12.37 -5.74 4.84
C THR A 100 12.90 -4.33 4.56
N GLY A 101 12.06 -3.31 4.84
CA GLY A 101 12.46 -1.90 4.77
C GLY A 101 12.28 -1.23 3.40
N GLU A 102 11.80 -1.96 2.39
CA GLU A 102 11.61 -1.46 1.02
C GLU A 102 10.17 -0.99 0.72
N LEU A 103 9.21 -1.15 1.64
CA LEU A 103 7.80 -0.84 1.39
C LEU A 103 7.59 0.57 0.84
N ARG A 104 8.32 1.56 1.36
CA ARG A 104 8.18 2.95 0.96
C ARG A 104 8.64 3.19 -0.49
N ASP A 105 9.69 2.52 -0.91
CA ASP A 105 10.20 2.62 -2.29
C ASP A 105 9.20 1.99 -3.26
N TRP A 106 8.65 0.83 -2.93
CA TRP A 106 7.59 0.18 -3.70
C TRP A 106 6.31 1.01 -3.74
N THR A 107 5.93 1.62 -2.61
CA THR A 107 4.74 2.47 -2.54
C THR A 107 4.84 3.67 -3.48
N ALA A 108 6.01 4.30 -3.60
CA ALA A 108 6.20 5.46 -4.47
C ALA A 108 6.01 5.16 -5.97
N LEU A 109 6.03 3.89 -6.36
CA LEU A 109 5.90 3.40 -7.73
C LEU A 109 4.53 2.79 -8.03
N ALA A 110 3.65 2.69 -7.05
CA ALA A 110 2.32 2.12 -7.22
C ALA A 110 1.31 3.14 -7.74
N ASP A 111 0.36 2.68 -8.55
CA ASP A 111 -0.78 3.48 -9.00
C ASP A 111 -1.91 3.51 -7.97
N VAL A 112 -2.09 2.42 -7.21
CA VAL A 112 -3.02 2.30 -6.08
C VAL A 112 -2.37 1.43 -5.00
N ALA A 113 -2.54 1.79 -3.73
CA ALA A 113 -2.14 1.00 -2.58
C ALA A 113 -3.36 0.43 -1.85
N VAL A 114 -3.44 -0.89 -1.75
CA VAL A 114 -4.41 -1.62 -0.93
C VAL A 114 -3.75 -1.96 0.40
N ILE A 115 -4.34 -1.53 1.50
CA ILE A 115 -3.79 -1.74 2.84
C ILE A 115 -4.16 -3.13 3.34
N GLY A 116 -3.17 -3.91 3.74
CA GLY A 116 -3.37 -5.26 4.27
C GLY A 116 -3.89 -5.29 5.70
N LYS A 117 -4.24 -6.49 6.16
CA LYS A 117 -4.90 -6.78 7.43
C LYS A 117 -6.21 -6.00 7.60
N SER A 118 -6.86 -5.68 6.49
CA SER A 118 -8.07 -4.87 6.51
C SER A 118 -9.29 -5.56 5.91
N PHE A 119 -9.12 -6.72 5.29
CA PHE A 119 -10.20 -7.49 4.66
C PHE A 119 -10.52 -8.78 5.40
N LEU A 120 -9.52 -9.60 5.71
CA LEU A 120 -9.70 -10.95 6.27
C LEU A 120 -9.31 -11.06 7.74
N ALA A 121 -8.79 -10.00 8.34
CA ALA A 121 -8.40 -9.95 9.76
C ALA A 121 -8.62 -8.55 10.32
N ASP A 122 -8.90 -8.48 11.63
CA ASP A 122 -9.17 -7.22 12.32
C ASP A 122 -7.91 -6.38 12.55
N GLY A 123 -8.08 -5.08 12.59
CA GLY A 123 -7.09 -4.09 13.03
C GLY A 123 -6.46 -3.24 11.96
N GLY A 124 -6.29 -3.74 10.74
CA GLY A 124 -5.66 -3.00 9.65
C GLY A 124 -4.16 -2.75 9.83
N GLN A 125 -3.50 -2.34 8.74
CA GLN A 125 -2.14 -1.79 8.73
C GLN A 125 -2.18 -0.28 8.51
N ASN A 126 -1.05 0.40 8.76
CA ASN A 126 -0.96 1.85 8.73
C ASN A 126 -1.10 2.42 7.30
N PRO A 127 -2.15 3.19 6.97
CA PRO A 127 -2.31 3.78 5.64
C PRO A 127 -1.48 5.05 5.42
N ALA A 128 -0.95 5.65 6.50
CA ALA A 128 -0.33 6.96 6.45
C ALA A 128 0.90 7.03 5.56
N GLU A 129 1.64 5.93 5.42
CA GLU A 129 2.83 5.88 4.57
C GLU A 129 2.45 6.01 3.09
N ALA A 130 1.42 5.29 2.65
CA ALA A 130 0.90 5.38 1.29
C ALA A 130 0.29 6.77 1.01
N VAL A 131 -0.48 7.32 1.96
CA VAL A 131 -1.01 8.69 1.89
C VAL A 131 0.13 9.71 1.77
N ALA A 132 1.18 9.60 2.59
CA ALA A 132 2.32 10.51 2.55
C ALA A 132 3.06 10.46 1.20
N CYS A 133 3.15 9.29 0.57
CA CYS A 133 3.71 9.12 -0.77
C CYS A 133 2.82 9.71 -1.88
N GLY A 134 1.57 10.10 -1.58
CA GLY A 134 0.62 10.63 -2.57
C GLY A 134 0.02 9.57 -3.47
N VAL A 135 0.03 8.32 -3.03
CA VAL A 135 -0.58 7.20 -3.74
C VAL A 135 -2.05 7.08 -3.32
N PRO A 136 -2.99 6.87 -4.25
CA PRO A 136 -4.37 6.56 -3.92
C PRO A 136 -4.48 5.32 -3.03
N VAL A 137 -5.25 5.41 -1.95
CA VAL A 137 -5.34 4.37 -0.92
C VAL A 137 -6.73 3.75 -0.90
N LEU A 138 -6.76 2.41 -0.85
CA LEU A 138 -7.95 1.59 -0.64
C LEU A 138 -7.76 0.70 0.59
N THR A 139 -8.76 0.65 1.46
CA THR A 139 -8.79 -0.22 2.65
C THR A 139 -9.99 -1.14 2.65
N GLY A 140 -9.89 -2.23 3.38
CA GLY A 140 -11.02 -3.04 3.80
C GLY A 140 -11.78 -2.42 4.98
N PRO A 141 -12.82 -3.12 5.49
CA PRO A 141 -13.64 -2.65 6.60
C PRO A 141 -12.92 -2.66 7.96
N HIS A 142 -11.89 -3.48 8.13
CA HIS A 142 -11.23 -3.73 9.41
C HIS A 142 -10.00 -2.82 9.60
N MET A 143 -10.22 -1.61 10.11
CA MET A 143 -9.17 -0.61 10.33
C MET A 143 -9.13 -0.09 11.77
N GLU A 144 -9.51 -0.92 12.74
CA GLU A 144 -9.76 -0.55 14.14
C GLU A 144 -8.53 0.08 14.81
N ASN A 145 -7.31 -0.40 14.48
CA ASN A 145 -6.07 0.15 15.04
C ASN A 145 -5.76 1.56 14.51
N PHE A 146 -6.39 1.96 13.41
CA PHE A 146 -6.17 3.24 12.73
C PHE A 146 -7.47 4.03 12.53
N ASP A 147 -8.52 3.70 13.30
CA ASP A 147 -9.88 4.23 13.14
C ASP A 147 -9.90 5.78 13.08
N ALA A 148 -9.25 6.45 14.02
CA ALA A 148 -9.21 7.92 14.04
C ALA A 148 -8.54 8.52 12.78
N LEU A 149 -7.50 7.86 12.25
CA LEU A 149 -6.84 8.30 11.02
C LEU A 149 -7.73 8.03 9.81
N VAL A 150 -8.35 6.86 9.74
CA VAL A 150 -9.24 6.48 8.64
C VAL A 150 -10.46 7.40 8.59
N GLN A 151 -11.10 7.68 9.72
CA GLN A 151 -12.22 8.64 9.80
C GLN A 151 -11.82 10.05 9.34
N LEU A 152 -10.62 10.52 9.72
CA LEU A 152 -10.08 11.79 9.23
C LEU A 152 -9.95 11.80 7.70
N LEU A 153 -9.39 10.74 7.12
CA LEU A 153 -9.14 10.64 5.70
C LEU A 153 -10.43 10.43 4.90
N GLU A 154 -11.38 9.65 5.40
CA GLU A 154 -12.73 9.50 4.83
C GLU A 154 -13.51 10.82 4.87
N GLY A 155 -13.39 11.57 5.97
CA GLY A 155 -14.07 12.86 6.15
C GLY A 155 -13.66 13.92 5.11
N VAL A 156 -12.53 13.77 4.44
CA VAL A 156 -12.10 14.61 3.32
C VAL A 156 -12.21 13.91 1.97
N ASP A 157 -12.88 12.78 1.90
CA ASP A 157 -12.91 11.91 0.71
C ASP A 157 -11.49 11.65 0.18
N GLY A 158 -10.58 11.31 1.10
CA GLY A 158 -9.16 11.15 0.85
C GLY A 158 -8.71 9.71 0.61
N ILE A 159 -9.50 8.72 1.02
CA ILE A 159 -9.26 7.29 0.79
C ILE A 159 -10.54 6.60 0.35
N ALA A 160 -10.41 5.44 -0.28
CA ALA A 160 -11.53 4.56 -0.56
C ALA A 160 -11.59 3.44 0.49
N ARG A 161 -12.80 2.96 0.80
CA ARG A 161 -13.02 1.81 1.68
C ARG A 161 -14.10 0.92 1.09
N CYS A 162 -13.89 -0.39 1.08
CA CYS A 162 -14.89 -1.34 0.60
C CYS A 162 -14.72 -2.69 1.29
N ASP A 163 -15.73 -3.55 1.14
CA ASP A 163 -15.63 -4.96 1.48
C ASP A 163 -14.92 -5.76 0.37
N GLU A 164 -14.61 -7.02 0.67
CA GLU A 164 -13.92 -7.94 -0.24
C GLU A 164 -14.65 -8.16 -1.57
N ASN A 165 -16.00 -8.16 -1.56
CA ASN A 165 -16.80 -8.41 -2.76
C ASN A 165 -16.74 -7.23 -3.75
N ARG A 166 -16.52 -6.02 -3.25
CA ARG A 166 -16.41 -4.79 -4.04
C ARG A 166 -14.98 -4.42 -4.42
N LEU A 167 -13.97 -5.12 -3.86
CA LEU A 167 -12.56 -4.77 -4.02
C LEU A 167 -12.14 -4.64 -5.49
N ALA A 168 -12.50 -5.61 -6.33
CA ALA A 168 -12.14 -5.59 -7.76
C ALA A 168 -12.81 -4.43 -8.52
N ASP A 169 -14.07 -4.13 -8.22
CA ASP A 169 -14.83 -3.05 -8.86
C ASP A 169 -14.24 -1.68 -8.46
N VAL A 170 -13.99 -1.46 -7.16
CA VAL A 170 -13.43 -0.20 -6.68
C VAL A 170 -12.01 0.01 -7.21
N LEU A 171 -11.17 -1.04 -7.23
CA LEU A 171 -9.86 -0.96 -7.86
C LEU A 171 -9.97 -0.57 -9.34
N LYS A 172 -10.90 -1.18 -10.07
CA LYS A 172 -11.13 -0.85 -11.48
C LYS A 172 -11.56 0.60 -11.65
N GLU A 173 -12.48 1.10 -10.84
CA GLU A 173 -12.91 2.50 -10.85
C GLU A 173 -11.73 3.46 -10.63
N MET A 174 -10.84 3.15 -9.67
CA MET A 174 -9.66 3.96 -9.37
C MET A 174 -8.64 3.95 -10.51
N LEU A 175 -8.40 2.79 -11.12
CA LEU A 175 -7.44 2.63 -12.22
C LEU A 175 -7.95 3.22 -13.54
N ASP A 176 -9.24 3.14 -13.81
CA ASP A 176 -9.87 3.73 -15.00
C ASP A 176 -9.97 5.28 -14.90
N ASN A 177 -9.93 5.83 -13.67
CA ASN A 177 -10.06 7.26 -13.42
C ASN A 177 -8.86 7.82 -12.61
N PRO A 178 -7.62 7.74 -13.11
CA PRO A 178 -6.42 8.07 -12.35
C PRO A 178 -6.39 9.53 -11.87
N LEU A 179 -6.98 10.46 -12.62
CA LEU A 179 -7.06 11.87 -12.20
C LEU A 179 -7.93 12.04 -10.95
N LEU A 180 -9.05 11.32 -10.84
CA LEU A 180 -9.92 11.35 -9.66
C LEU A 180 -9.25 10.67 -8.47
N ALA A 181 -8.60 9.53 -8.69
CA ALA A 181 -7.84 8.82 -7.66
C ALA A 181 -6.69 9.69 -7.11
N HIS A 182 -5.95 10.39 -7.97
CA HIS A 182 -4.91 11.33 -7.52
C HIS A 182 -5.48 12.56 -6.82
N ALA A 183 -6.63 13.09 -7.24
CA ALA A 183 -7.31 14.16 -6.51
C ALA A 183 -7.71 13.71 -5.10
N GLN A 184 -8.20 12.47 -4.96
CA GLN A 184 -8.49 11.85 -3.67
C GLN A 184 -7.22 11.78 -2.80
N SER A 185 -6.12 11.22 -3.31
CA SER A 185 -4.87 11.12 -2.56
C SER A 185 -4.30 12.49 -2.16
N SER A 186 -4.49 13.51 -3.00
CA SER A 186 -4.08 14.89 -2.68
C SER A 186 -4.84 15.46 -1.49
N ARG A 187 -6.17 15.21 -1.39
CA ARG A 187 -6.96 15.60 -0.21
C ARG A 187 -6.47 14.88 1.05
N ALA A 188 -6.18 13.56 0.93
CA ALA A 188 -5.62 12.78 2.03
C ALA A 188 -4.27 13.36 2.51
N GLN A 189 -3.37 13.71 1.59
CA GLN A 189 -2.09 14.32 1.95
C GLN A 189 -2.26 15.65 2.69
N VAL A 190 -3.17 16.52 2.25
CA VAL A 190 -3.45 17.78 2.93
C VAL A 190 -3.94 17.55 4.35
N ALA A 191 -4.90 16.63 4.53
CA ALA A 191 -5.41 16.27 5.84
C ALA A 191 -4.33 15.70 6.76
N LEU A 192 -3.49 14.79 6.24
CA LEU A 192 -2.38 14.19 6.99
C LEU A 192 -1.34 15.25 7.41
N LYS A 193 -1.00 16.19 6.53
CA LYS A 193 -0.03 17.28 6.82
C LYS A 193 -0.47 18.17 7.97
N ALA A 194 -1.76 18.39 8.17
CA ALA A 194 -2.28 19.15 9.29
C ALA A 194 -1.93 18.53 10.66
N HIS A 195 -1.62 17.23 10.68
CA HIS A 195 -1.23 16.47 11.88
C HIS A 195 0.29 16.35 12.06
N PHE A 196 1.11 16.91 11.17
CA PHE A 196 2.56 16.89 11.32
C PHE A 196 3.02 17.64 12.57
N GLY A 197 4.17 17.22 13.12
CA GLY A 197 4.74 17.77 14.33
C GLY A 197 4.02 17.32 15.61
N ALA A 198 3.24 16.22 15.55
CA ALA A 198 2.64 15.64 16.74
C ALA A 198 3.69 15.27 17.80
N THR A 199 4.81 14.70 17.40
CA THR A 199 5.94 14.39 18.31
C THR A 199 6.46 15.65 19.01
N ALA A 200 6.72 16.73 18.27
CA ALA A 200 7.18 17.98 18.84
C ALA A 200 6.16 18.60 19.80
N ARG A 201 4.85 18.55 19.45
CA ARG A 201 3.78 18.99 20.36
C ARG A 201 3.71 18.16 21.62
N THR A 202 3.82 16.83 21.50
CA THR A 202 3.82 15.91 22.66
C THR A 202 5.01 16.15 23.56
N ILE A 203 6.22 16.28 23.01
CA ILE A 203 7.43 16.60 23.77
C ILE A 203 7.24 17.92 24.52
N ARG A 204 6.75 18.97 23.84
CA ARG A 204 6.50 20.27 24.49
C ARG A 204 5.51 20.14 25.65
N MET A 205 4.43 19.39 25.47
CA MET A 205 3.45 19.15 26.54
C MET A 205 4.08 18.41 27.73
N ILE A 206 4.87 17.37 27.47
CA ILE A 206 5.58 16.62 28.52
C ILE A 206 6.56 17.53 29.26
N CYS A 207 7.34 18.33 28.55
CA CYS A 207 8.27 19.28 29.16
C CYS A 207 7.52 20.29 30.05
N ILE A 208 6.41 20.84 29.61
CA ILE A 208 5.57 21.74 30.41
C ILE A 208 5.07 21.04 31.69
N MET A 209 4.54 19.81 31.57
CA MET A 209 4.03 19.04 32.71
C MET A 209 5.14 18.71 33.73
N LEU A 210 6.34 18.39 33.25
CA LEU A 210 7.50 18.05 34.09
C LEU A 210 8.32 19.26 34.51
N LYS A 211 7.94 20.49 34.09
CA LYS A 211 8.67 21.75 34.31
C LYS A 211 10.13 21.69 33.82
N ILE A 212 10.38 20.99 32.72
CA ILE A 212 11.67 20.90 32.04
C ILE A 212 11.74 22.03 31.00
N PRO A 213 12.87 22.79 30.92
CA PRO A 213 13.04 23.79 29.84
C PRO A 213 12.96 23.12 28.46
N VAL A 214 12.24 23.76 27.51
CA VAL A 214 12.10 23.32 26.11
C VAL A 214 13.19 23.94 25.26
#